data_0dfca847d6b77c96d1a0d21fa3846f14
#
_entry.id   0dfca847d6b77c96d1a0d21fa3846f14
#
_cell.length_a   1.000
_cell.length_b   1.000
_cell.length_c   1.000
_cell.angle_alpha   90.00
_cell.angle_beta   90.00
_cell.angle_gamma   90.00
#
_symmetry.space_group_name_H-M   'P 1'
#
loop_
_entity.id
_entity.type
_entity.pdbx_description
1 polymer ?
#
loop_
_entity_poly.entity_id
_entity_poly.type
_entity_poly.pdbx_seq_one_letter_code
_entity_poly.pdbx_strand_id
1 'polypeptide(L)'
;MNYKKWYGFVILAALFLSGCDNQNKDSQSTTKQKIIIGTSGSPSPFTTVDEKGELVGYDIDVVKAIFSELPQYEISFEVTEFSSVLAGLDSQRYQVGANNYAMNEKRKEKYFYSDPIFKNQYVIAVAKSNNDINRFSDLQGKSTEVTPGLNYATALETYNEQNPNNPVKIVYSEADLLPVLQHVESGQYDFQLIDNVMLSQYINEHKLNLKTIELSQEDGDRIGSPFSYLLISKGASGERLTQDINQGIQKIINNGKLTAISQHYFGADYSPK
;
A
#
# COMPACT_ATOMS: atom_id res chain seq x y z
N MET A 1 -47.12 86.23 22.08
CA MET A 1 -46.33 87.39 22.58
C MET A 1 -44.92 86.90 22.89
N ASN A 2 -43.98 87.55 22.22
CA ASN A 2 -42.53 87.48 22.42
C ASN A 2 -41.76 86.34 21.82
N TYR A 3 -41.15 86.72 20.73
CA TYR A 3 -39.98 86.08 20.06
C TYR A 3 -38.69 86.21 20.90
N LYS A 4 -37.82 85.26 20.82
CA LYS A 4 -36.38 85.56 20.84
C LYS A 4 -35.61 84.56 19.92
N LYS A 5 -35.10 85.13 18.85
CA LYS A 5 -34.05 84.50 17.98
C LYS A 5 -32.78 84.41 18.76
N TRP A 6 -32.00 83.32 18.53
CA TRP A 6 -30.60 83.39 18.72
C TRP A 6 -29.86 82.54 17.69
N TYR A 7 -28.99 83.24 17.04
CA TYR A 7 -27.99 82.72 16.08
C TYR A 7 -26.82 82.08 16.83
N GLY A 8 -26.24 81.02 16.31
CA GLY A 8 -25.03 80.50 16.91
C GLY A 8 -24.39 79.38 16.11
N PHE A 9 -23.46 79.80 15.31
CA PHE A 9 -22.21 79.11 14.96
C PHE A 9 -22.23 77.67 14.31
N VAL A 10 -22.00 77.66 13.00
CA VAL A 10 -21.52 76.54 12.25
C VAL A 10 -20.00 76.35 12.53
N ILE A 11 -19.61 75.28 13.17
CA ILE A 11 -18.21 74.85 13.24
C ILE A 11 -18.07 73.67 12.30
N LEU A 12 -17.33 73.90 11.21
CA LEU A 12 -16.96 72.91 10.21
C LEU A 12 -15.76 72.09 10.78
N ALA A 13 -16.03 70.93 11.34
CA ALA A 13 -14.99 69.99 11.75
C ALA A 13 -14.66 69.06 10.60
N ALA A 14 -13.54 69.30 9.91
CA ALA A 14 -12.93 68.40 8.94
C ALA A 14 -12.35 67.18 9.69
N LEU A 15 -13.03 66.02 9.62
CA LEU A 15 -12.50 64.75 10.12
C LEU A 15 -11.64 64.14 8.99
N PHE A 16 -10.33 64.16 9.23
CA PHE A 16 -9.36 63.34 8.48
C PHE A 16 -9.65 61.88 8.77
N LEU A 17 -10.22 61.17 7.82
CA LEU A 17 -10.28 59.73 7.80
C LEU A 17 -8.91 59.18 7.39
N SER A 18 -8.05 58.94 8.40
CA SER A 18 -6.87 58.09 8.23
C SER A 18 -7.36 56.65 8.03
N GLY A 19 -7.43 56.20 6.80
CA GLY A 19 -7.67 54.81 6.46
C GLY A 19 -6.45 53.99 6.90
N CYS A 20 -6.55 53.30 8.04
CA CYS A 20 -5.68 52.16 8.36
C CYS A 20 -6.09 51.02 7.44
N ASP A 21 -5.33 50.85 6.38
CA ASP A 21 -5.35 49.67 5.53
C ASP A 21 -4.80 48.49 6.38
N ASN A 22 -5.72 47.87 7.11
CA ASN A 22 -5.41 46.67 7.88
C ASN A 22 -5.44 45.50 6.89
N GLN A 23 -4.32 45.27 6.19
CA GLN A 23 -4.09 44.02 5.48
C GLN A 23 -4.10 42.89 6.51
N ASN A 24 -5.28 42.41 6.84
CA ASN A 24 -5.45 41.08 7.38
C ASN A 24 -4.85 40.11 6.37
N LYS A 25 -3.57 39.75 6.58
CA LYS A 25 -3.07 38.48 6.09
C LYS A 25 -3.89 37.41 6.80
N ASP A 26 -5.00 37.03 6.18
CA ASP A 26 -5.67 35.78 6.49
C ASP A 26 -4.63 34.67 6.34
N SER A 27 -3.99 34.34 7.47
CA SER A 27 -3.35 33.06 7.66
C SER A 27 -4.50 32.05 7.67
N GLN A 28 -4.98 31.67 6.48
CA GLN A 28 -5.81 30.49 6.37
C GLN A 28 -4.95 29.33 6.90
N SER A 29 -5.17 29.00 8.15
CA SER A 29 -4.79 27.72 8.72
C SER A 29 -5.57 26.67 7.90
N THR A 30 -5.00 26.26 6.78
CA THR A 30 -5.55 25.15 5.99
C THR A 30 -5.44 23.91 6.86
N THR A 31 -6.55 23.55 7.49
CA THR A 31 -6.64 22.31 8.26
C THR A 31 -6.28 21.17 7.30
N LYS A 32 -5.18 20.47 7.59
CA LYS A 32 -4.74 19.34 6.77
C LYS A 32 -5.81 18.26 6.77
N GLN A 33 -6.05 17.67 5.62
CA GLN A 33 -6.95 16.52 5.51
C GLN A 33 -6.26 15.29 6.11
N LYS A 34 -6.93 14.65 7.07
CA LYS A 34 -6.42 13.41 7.67
C LYS A 34 -6.63 12.23 6.73
N ILE A 35 -5.58 11.42 6.57
CA ILE A 35 -5.57 10.19 5.79
C ILE A 35 -5.11 9.05 6.72
N ILE A 36 -5.95 8.05 6.88
CA ILE A 36 -5.63 6.85 7.63
C ILE A 36 -5.19 5.78 6.64
N ILE A 37 -4.01 5.23 6.88
CA ILE A 37 -3.37 4.22 6.05
C ILE A 37 -3.44 2.89 6.78
N GLY A 38 -4.17 1.92 6.22
CA GLY A 38 -4.24 0.57 6.74
C GLY A 38 -3.09 -0.29 6.21
N THR A 39 -2.48 -1.08 7.10
CA THR A 39 -1.44 -2.06 6.77
C THR A 39 -1.52 -3.25 7.72
N SER A 40 -0.97 -4.40 7.34
CA SER A 40 -0.98 -5.56 8.24
C SER A 40 0.26 -5.68 9.15
N GLY A 41 1.29 -4.86 8.92
CA GLY A 41 2.54 -5.01 9.66
C GLY A 41 3.27 -6.34 9.35
N SER A 42 2.92 -6.98 8.24
CA SER A 42 3.50 -8.21 7.67
C SER A 42 3.14 -8.27 6.18
N PRO A 43 3.96 -8.84 5.28
CA PRO A 43 5.27 -9.41 5.53
C PRO A 43 6.42 -8.40 5.45
N SER A 44 7.52 -8.70 6.15
CA SER A 44 8.80 -8.05 5.91
C SER A 44 9.29 -8.40 4.49
N PRO A 45 10.02 -7.49 3.80
CA PRO A 45 10.46 -6.15 4.20
C PRO A 45 9.49 -5.02 3.79
N PHE A 46 8.30 -5.34 3.26
CA PHE A 46 7.36 -4.33 2.77
C PHE A 46 6.67 -3.59 3.91
N THR A 47 6.20 -4.34 4.90
CA THR A 47 5.60 -3.80 6.12
C THR A 47 5.90 -4.75 7.28
N THR A 48 6.32 -4.22 8.43
CA THR A 48 6.59 -5.01 9.63
C THR A 48 6.53 -4.13 10.87
N VAL A 49 6.21 -4.75 12.00
CA VAL A 49 6.40 -4.13 13.32
C VAL A 49 7.71 -4.66 13.87
N ASP A 50 8.67 -3.77 14.12
CA ASP A 50 9.99 -4.15 14.61
C ASP A 50 9.96 -4.54 16.10
N GLU A 51 11.12 -4.97 16.64
CA GLU A 51 11.27 -5.37 18.05
C GLU A 51 10.95 -4.24 19.05
N LYS A 52 10.93 -2.98 18.61
CA LYS A 52 10.58 -1.82 19.43
C LYS A 52 9.10 -1.46 19.36
N GLY A 53 8.33 -2.18 18.53
CA GLY A 53 6.93 -1.90 18.26
C GLY A 53 6.70 -0.81 17.22
N GLU A 54 7.74 -0.38 16.47
CA GLU A 54 7.64 0.63 15.45
C GLU A 54 7.26 0.00 14.10
N LEU A 55 6.33 0.65 13.40
CA LEU A 55 5.94 0.24 12.05
C LEU A 55 6.97 0.74 11.04
N VAL A 56 7.62 -0.19 10.37
CA VAL A 56 8.71 0.04 9.40
C VAL A 56 8.49 -0.80 8.13
N GLY A 57 9.25 -0.55 7.08
CA GLY A 57 9.24 -1.33 5.84
C GLY A 57 9.19 -0.45 4.61
N TYR A 58 9.44 -1.09 3.46
CA TYR A 58 9.50 -0.41 2.16
C TYR A 58 8.24 0.41 1.86
N ASP A 59 7.06 -0.20 1.96
CA ASP A 59 5.79 0.46 1.68
C ASP A 59 5.55 1.63 2.64
N ILE A 60 5.94 1.47 3.90
CA ILE A 60 5.78 2.49 4.93
C ILE A 60 6.64 3.72 4.62
N ASP A 61 7.89 3.51 4.22
CA ASP A 61 8.81 4.61 3.89
C ASP A 61 8.45 5.26 2.55
N VAL A 62 7.96 4.48 1.57
CA VAL A 62 7.42 5.01 0.31
C VAL A 62 6.20 5.90 0.58
N VAL A 63 5.25 5.45 1.41
CA VAL A 63 4.08 6.26 1.80
C VAL A 63 4.52 7.55 2.49
N LYS A 64 5.42 7.48 3.47
CA LYS A 64 5.97 8.67 4.15
C LYS A 64 6.63 9.62 3.15
N ALA A 65 7.41 9.09 2.19
CA ALA A 65 8.06 9.90 1.16
C ALA A 65 7.04 10.58 0.23
N ILE A 66 6.00 9.86 -0.24
CA ILE A 66 4.92 10.41 -1.06
C ILE A 66 4.23 11.57 -0.33
N PHE A 67 3.79 11.34 0.89
CA PHE A 67 3.02 12.34 1.64
C PHE A 67 3.89 13.51 2.16
N SER A 68 5.22 13.37 2.22
CA SER A 68 6.11 14.51 2.44
C SER A 68 6.08 15.54 1.32
N GLU A 69 5.68 15.13 0.10
CA GLU A 69 5.49 15.99 -1.08
C GLU A 69 4.06 16.55 -1.19
N LEU A 70 3.16 16.19 -0.26
CA LEU A 70 1.73 16.51 -0.25
C LEU A 70 1.33 17.21 1.07
N PRO A 71 1.74 18.47 1.29
CA PRO A 71 1.62 19.16 2.57
C PRO A 71 0.16 19.40 3.02
N GLN A 72 -0.82 19.28 2.12
CA GLN A 72 -2.26 19.38 2.40
C GLN A 72 -2.82 18.19 3.20
N TYR A 73 -2.06 17.09 3.32
CA TYR A 73 -2.45 15.89 4.05
C TYR A 73 -1.68 15.71 5.35
N GLU A 74 -2.33 15.07 6.32
CA GLU A 74 -1.73 14.54 7.55
C GLU A 74 -2.02 13.04 7.59
N ILE A 75 -0.97 12.21 7.70
CA ILE A 75 -1.12 10.75 7.66
C ILE A 75 -1.00 10.12 9.04
N SER A 76 -1.74 9.04 9.23
CA SER A 76 -1.57 8.10 10.34
C SER A 76 -1.66 6.67 9.82
N PHE A 77 -1.01 5.74 10.50
CA PHE A 77 -1.05 4.32 10.17
C PHE A 77 -1.89 3.57 11.20
N GLU A 78 -2.68 2.59 10.72
CA GLU A 78 -3.33 1.59 11.56
C GLU A 78 -2.88 0.19 11.11
N VAL A 79 -2.40 -0.60 12.09
CA VAL A 79 -1.97 -1.98 11.87
C VAL A 79 -3.11 -2.92 12.29
N THR A 80 -3.48 -3.83 11.41
CA THR A 80 -4.52 -4.85 11.64
C THR A 80 -4.29 -6.05 10.72
N GLU A 81 -5.08 -7.12 10.85
CA GLU A 81 -4.99 -8.26 9.94
C GLU A 81 -5.21 -7.87 8.48
N PHE A 82 -4.57 -8.58 7.55
CA PHE A 82 -4.63 -8.27 6.10
C PHE A 82 -6.07 -8.19 5.57
N SER A 83 -6.92 -9.14 5.93
CA SER A 83 -8.34 -9.16 5.54
C SER A 83 -9.11 -7.97 6.12
N SER A 84 -8.76 -7.53 7.33
CA SER A 84 -9.33 -6.36 8.00
C SER A 84 -8.91 -5.05 7.34
N VAL A 85 -7.70 -4.97 6.76
CA VAL A 85 -7.30 -3.79 5.95
C VAL A 85 -8.22 -3.64 4.75
N LEU A 86 -8.49 -4.72 4.01
CA LEU A 86 -9.38 -4.67 2.85
C LEU A 86 -10.82 -4.29 3.25
N ALA A 87 -11.34 -4.86 4.35
CA ALA A 87 -12.65 -4.48 4.89
C ALA A 87 -12.69 -3.00 5.34
N GLY A 88 -11.60 -2.49 5.89
CA GLY A 88 -11.46 -1.08 6.26
C GLY A 88 -11.45 -0.13 5.07
N LEU A 89 -10.87 -0.54 3.94
CA LEU A 89 -10.94 0.18 2.66
C LEU A 89 -12.36 0.15 2.09
N ASP A 90 -13.03 -1.02 2.10
CA ASP A 90 -14.42 -1.18 1.64
C ASP A 90 -15.37 -0.27 2.42
N SER A 91 -15.20 -0.15 3.73
CA SER A 91 -15.99 0.71 4.61
C SER A 91 -15.53 2.17 4.69
N GLN A 92 -14.46 2.54 3.96
CA GLN A 92 -13.84 3.87 3.97
C GLN A 92 -13.25 4.29 5.33
N ARG A 93 -13.07 3.34 6.26
CA ARG A 93 -12.32 3.57 7.51
C ARG A 93 -10.87 3.94 7.20
N TYR A 94 -10.26 3.28 6.22
CA TYR A 94 -8.96 3.61 5.67
C TYR A 94 -9.14 4.25 4.29
N GLN A 95 -8.39 5.31 4.03
CA GLN A 95 -8.36 5.96 2.72
C GLN A 95 -7.33 5.31 1.81
N VAL A 96 -6.26 4.76 2.38
CA VAL A 96 -5.16 4.12 1.67
C VAL A 96 -4.82 2.79 2.32
N GLY A 97 -4.49 1.79 1.51
CA GLY A 97 -3.90 0.52 1.94
C GLY A 97 -2.48 0.39 1.39
N ALA A 98 -1.54 0.00 2.25
CA ALA A 98 -0.13 -0.21 1.90
C ALA A 98 0.32 -1.58 2.43
N ASN A 99 0.50 -2.56 1.54
CA ASN A 99 0.83 -3.94 1.91
C ASN A 99 1.28 -4.77 0.71
N ASN A 100 2.18 -4.25 -0.11
CA ASN A 100 2.65 -4.88 -1.35
C ASN A 100 1.51 -5.39 -2.23
N TYR A 101 0.47 -4.56 -2.42
CA TYR A 101 -0.72 -4.98 -3.15
C TYR A 101 -0.46 -5.09 -4.65
N ALA A 102 -0.60 -6.30 -5.20
CA ALA A 102 -0.68 -6.51 -6.64
C ALA A 102 -2.07 -6.12 -7.18
N MET A 103 -2.13 -5.76 -8.46
CA MET A 103 -3.39 -5.49 -9.16
C MET A 103 -4.00 -6.79 -9.67
N ASN A 104 -5.30 -6.97 -9.41
CA ASN A 104 -6.12 -8.02 -10.00
C ASN A 104 -7.53 -7.50 -10.30
N GLU A 105 -8.30 -8.23 -11.10
CA GLU A 105 -9.62 -7.76 -11.57
C GLU A 105 -10.61 -7.56 -10.41
N LYS A 106 -10.67 -8.48 -9.44
CA LYS A 106 -11.56 -8.36 -8.27
C LYS A 106 -11.30 -7.07 -7.48
N ARG A 107 -10.02 -6.68 -7.32
CA ARG A 107 -9.64 -5.46 -6.63
C ARG A 107 -9.90 -4.20 -7.45
N LYS A 108 -9.77 -4.24 -8.79
CA LYS A 108 -10.06 -3.09 -9.67
C LYS A 108 -11.51 -2.64 -9.55
N GLU A 109 -12.44 -3.56 -9.33
CA GLU A 109 -13.85 -3.23 -9.11
C GLU A 109 -14.06 -2.41 -7.83
N LYS A 110 -13.27 -2.67 -6.78
CA LYS A 110 -13.46 -2.13 -5.43
C LYS A 110 -12.61 -0.90 -5.12
N TYR A 111 -11.40 -0.80 -5.65
CA TYR A 111 -10.41 0.22 -5.27
C TYR A 111 -9.89 0.99 -6.48
N PHE A 112 -9.44 2.22 -6.24
CA PHE A 112 -8.49 2.87 -7.12
C PHE A 112 -7.09 2.37 -6.81
N TYR A 113 -6.21 2.46 -7.79
CA TYR A 113 -4.80 2.11 -7.68
C TYR A 113 -3.94 3.34 -7.90
N SER A 114 -2.88 3.47 -7.12
CA SER A 114 -1.81 4.42 -7.42
C SER A 114 -1.06 4.03 -8.70
N ASP A 115 -0.17 4.91 -9.18
CA ASP A 115 0.93 4.47 -10.03
C ASP A 115 1.74 3.39 -9.29
N PRO A 116 2.44 2.49 -10.02
CA PRO A 116 3.22 1.42 -9.39
C PRO A 116 4.36 2.00 -8.52
N ILE A 117 4.65 1.29 -7.43
CA ILE A 117 5.71 1.68 -6.49
C ILE A 117 6.84 0.65 -6.39
N PHE A 118 6.62 -0.59 -6.83
CA PHE A 118 7.59 -1.67 -6.77
C PHE A 118 7.39 -2.64 -7.94
N LYS A 119 8.47 -3.26 -8.42
CA LYS A 119 8.43 -4.31 -9.44
C LYS A 119 8.62 -5.67 -8.81
N ASN A 120 7.54 -6.46 -8.75
CA ASN A 120 7.54 -7.82 -8.22
C ASN A 120 8.16 -8.83 -9.18
N GLN A 121 8.70 -9.91 -8.61
CA GLN A 121 9.07 -11.13 -9.32
C GLN A 121 8.46 -12.32 -8.59
N TYR A 122 7.37 -12.85 -9.09
CA TYR A 122 6.68 -13.98 -8.47
C TYR A 122 7.41 -15.29 -8.73
N VAL A 123 7.49 -16.13 -7.70
CA VAL A 123 8.14 -17.43 -7.71
C VAL A 123 7.32 -18.44 -6.92
N ILE A 124 7.68 -19.73 -7.06
CA ILE A 124 7.18 -20.80 -6.20
C ILE A 124 8.28 -21.16 -5.21
N ALA A 125 8.00 -21.09 -3.91
CA ALA A 125 8.82 -21.62 -2.85
C ALA A 125 8.46 -23.10 -2.61
N VAL A 126 9.43 -23.97 -2.56
CA VAL A 126 9.28 -25.39 -2.22
C VAL A 126 10.37 -25.84 -1.26
N ALA A 127 10.14 -26.93 -0.52
CA ALA A 127 11.20 -27.56 0.27
C ALA A 127 12.38 -27.90 -0.66
N LYS A 128 13.62 -27.76 -0.18
CA LYS A 128 14.83 -28.03 -0.97
C LYS A 128 14.89 -29.46 -1.48
N SER A 129 14.28 -30.39 -0.77
CA SER A 129 14.16 -31.81 -1.15
C SER A 129 13.06 -32.09 -2.19
N ASN A 130 12.16 -31.14 -2.44
CA ASN A 130 11.08 -31.30 -3.44
C ASN A 130 11.66 -31.38 -4.84
N ASN A 131 11.29 -32.42 -5.62
CA ASN A 131 11.69 -32.61 -7.01
C ASN A 131 10.51 -32.71 -7.97
N ASP A 132 9.29 -32.56 -7.46
CA ASP A 132 8.05 -32.77 -8.22
C ASP A 132 7.50 -31.47 -8.82
N ILE A 133 7.85 -30.31 -8.24
CA ILE A 133 7.38 -29.00 -8.69
C ILE A 133 8.53 -28.27 -9.35
N ASN A 134 8.39 -28.01 -10.67
CA ASN A 134 9.38 -27.30 -11.48
C ASN A 134 8.76 -26.13 -12.29
N ARG A 135 7.44 -26.00 -12.31
CA ARG A 135 6.66 -24.98 -13.01
C ARG A 135 5.26 -24.89 -12.45
N PHE A 136 4.50 -23.86 -12.84
CA PHE A 136 3.15 -23.58 -12.32
C PHE A 136 2.17 -24.74 -12.55
N SER A 137 2.22 -25.40 -13.71
CA SER A 137 1.31 -26.51 -14.01
C SER A 137 1.49 -27.75 -13.11
N ASP A 138 2.64 -27.88 -12.47
CA ASP A 138 2.92 -29.00 -11.53
C ASP A 138 2.22 -28.80 -10.16
N LEU A 139 1.56 -27.66 -9.97
CA LEU A 139 0.80 -27.37 -8.74
C LEU A 139 -0.52 -28.14 -8.66
N GLN A 140 -0.99 -28.76 -9.73
CA GLN A 140 -2.21 -29.58 -9.74
C GLN A 140 -2.14 -30.69 -8.67
N GLY A 141 -3.18 -30.77 -7.83
CA GLY A 141 -3.30 -31.74 -6.75
C GLY A 141 -2.39 -31.48 -5.54
N LYS A 142 -1.48 -30.50 -5.63
CA LYS A 142 -0.60 -30.08 -4.55
C LYS A 142 -1.35 -29.20 -3.55
N SER A 143 -0.76 -29.00 -2.37
CA SER A 143 -1.34 -28.25 -1.25
C SER A 143 -0.53 -26.99 -0.94
N THR A 144 -1.25 -25.94 -0.54
CA THR A 144 -0.65 -24.69 -0.06
C THR A 144 -1.53 -24.03 0.99
N GLU A 145 -0.93 -23.24 1.86
CA GLU A 145 -1.60 -22.40 2.85
C GLU A 145 -1.55 -20.95 2.38
N VAL A 146 -2.67 -20.22 2.42
CA VAL A 146 -2.73 -18.86 1.89
C VAL A 146 -3.75 -18.00 2.63
N THR A 147 -3.41 -16.73 2.84
CA THR A 147 -4.34 -15.76 3.45
C THR A 147 -5.45 -15.38 2.46
N PRO A 148 -6.72 -15.38 2.90
CA PRO A 148 -7.83 -14.96 2.07
C PRO A 148 -7.63 -13.54 1.50
N GLY A 149 -7.96 -13.36 0.21
CA GLY A 149 -7.87 -12.06 -0.45
C GLY A 149 -6.47 -11.69 -0.97
N LEU A 150 -5.42 -12.49 -0.70
CA LEU A 150 -4.16 -12.35 -1.42
C LEU A 150 -4.35 -12.61 -2.92
N ASN A 151 -3.53 -11.94 -3.74
CA ASN A 151 -3.48 -12.21 -5.18
C ASN A 151 -3.13 -13.67 -5.49
N TYR A 152 -2.31 -14.32 -4.67
CA TYR A 152 -1.98 -15.75 -4.76
C TYR A 152 -3.22 -16.65 -4.59
N ALA A 153 -4.07 -16.35 -3.60
CA ALA A 153 -5.32 -17.06 -3.39
C ALA A 153 -6.23 -16.93 -4.63
N THR A 154 -6.42 -15.69 -5.11
CA THR A 154 -7.23 -15.43 -6.32
C THR A 154 -6.70 -16.15 -7.54
N ALA A 155 -5.37 -16.16 -7.74
CA ALA A 155 -4.74 -16.86 -8.88
C ALA A 155 -4.98 -18.37 -8.82
N LEU A 156 -4.82 -18.99 -7.65
CA LEU A 156 -5.05 -20.42 -7.44
C LEU A 156 -6.52 -20.80 -7.53
N GLU A 157 -7.44 -19.95 -7.03
CA GLU A 157 -8.89 -20.13 -7.20
C GLU A 157 -9.26 -20.15 -8.69
N THR A 158 -8.80 -19.15 -9.44
CA THR A 158 -9.03 -19.06 -10.90
C THR A 158 -8.41 -20.25 -11.64
N TYR A 159 -7.21 -20.68 -11.22
CA TYR A 159 -6.56 -21.86 -11.78
C TYR A 159 -7.38 -23.12 -11.53
N ASN A 160 -7.94 -23.30 -10.34
CA ASN A 160 -8.78 -24.43 -9.98
C ASN A 160 -10.10 -24.48 -10.77
N GLU A 161 -10.72 -23.32 -11.02
CA GLU A 161 -11.90 -23.23 -11.91
C GLU A 161 -11.62 -23.77 -13.31
N GLN A 162 -10.41 -23.55 -13.83
CA GLN A 162 -9.96 -24.03 -15.12
C GLN A 162 -9.47 -25.49 -15.11
N ASN A 163 -9.15 -26.03 -13.91
CA ASN A 163 -8.59 -27.38 -13.73
C ASN A 163 -9.36 -28.19 -12.67
N PRO A 164 -10.69 -28.39 -12.82
CA PRO A 164 -11.54 -28.95 -11.77
C PRO A 164 -11.26 -30.43 -11.44
N ASN A 165 -10.60 -31.16 -12.37
CA ASN A 165 -10.32 -32.59 -12.18
C ASN A 165 -9.18 -32.88 -11.18
N ASN A 166 -8.26 -31.94 -11.00
CA ASN A 166 -7.13 -32.10 -10.09
C ASN A 166 -6.74 -30.71 -9.48
N PRO A 167 -7.63 -30.10 -8.72
CA PRO A 167 -7.41 -28.74 -8.21
C PRO A 167 -6.27 -28.70 -7.19
N VAL A 168 -5.62 -27.55 -7.08
CA VAL A 168 -4.75 -27.22 -5.94
C VAL A 168 -5.58 -27.25 -4.66
N LYS A 169 -5.06 -27.87 -3.60
CA LYS A 169 -5.68 -27.90 -2.29
C LYS A 169 -5.29 -26.63 -1.51
N ILE A 170 -6.20 -25.68 -1.49
CA ILE A 170 -5.98 -24.38 -0.83
C ILE A 170 -6.47 -24.48 0.61
N VAL A 171 -5.57 -24.24 1.57
CA VAL A 171 -5.91 -24.08 3.00
C VAL A 171 -5.83 -22.60 3.33
N TYR A 172 -6.94 -22.04 3.81
CA TYR A 172 -6.99 -20.64 4.18
C TYR A 172 -6.59 -20.42 5.63
N SER A 173 -5.72 -19.46 5.87
CA SER A 173 -5.26 -19.09 7.21
C SER A 173 -4.82 -17.61 7.24
N GLU A 174 -4.82 -17.03 8.42
CA GLU A 174 -4.28 -15.68 8.68
C GLU A 174 -2.87 -15.77 9.35
N ALA A 175 -2.19 -16.91 9.18
CA ALA A 175 -0.85 -17.10 9.72
C ALA A 175 0.17 -16.16 9.05
N ASP A 176 1.13 -15.68 9.83
CA ASP A 176 2.26 -14.91 9.32
C ASP A 176 3.10 -15.72 8.33
N LEU A 177 3.83 -15.02 7.46
CA LEU A 177 4.60 -15.64 6.39
C LEU A 177 5.67 -16.62 6.88
N LEU A 178 6.33 -16.37 8.02
CA LEU A 178 7.38 -17.27 8.53
C LEU A 178 6.82 -18.66 8.88
N PRO A 179 5.77 -18.81 9.68
CA PRO A 179 5.12 -20.12 9.89
C PRO A 179 4.70 -20.79 8.58
N VAL A 180 4.12 -20.06 7.63
CA VAL A 180 3.71 -20.61 6.32
C VAL A 180 4.88 -21.19 5.56
N LEU A 181 6.03 -20.49 5.51
CA LEU A 181 7.25 -20.98 4.87
C LEU A 181 7.85 -22.20 5.61
N GLN A 182 7.76 -22.24 6.95
CA GLN A 182 8.17 -23.40 7.76
C GLN A 182 7.28 -24.62 7.51
N HIS A 183 5.99 -24.44 7.26
CA HIS A 183 5.10 -25.53 6.86
C HIS A 183 5.49 -26.11 5.50
N VAL A 184 5.95 -25.26 4.55
CA VAL A 184 6.49 -25.74 3.26
C VAL A 184 7.82 -26.46 3.47
N GLU A 185 8.71 -25.92 4.30
CA GLU A 185 10.01 -26.54 4.62
C GLU A 185 9.84 -27.94 5.21
N SER A 186 8.88 -28.10 6.13
CA SER A 186 8.59 -29.40 6.78
C SER A 186 7.83 -30.39 5.90
N GLY A 187 7.30 -29.94 4.74
CA GLY A 187 6.47 -30.76 3.87
C GLY A 187 5.00 -30.90 4.34
N GLN A 188 4.56 -30.08 5.29
CA GLN A 188 3.13 -30.01 5.68
C GLN A 188 2.29 -29.52 4.51
N TYR A 189 2.81 -28.54 3.75
CA TYR A 189 2.30 -28.10 2.45
C TYR A 189 3.36 -28.25 1.39
N ASP A 190 2.95 -28.41 0.14
CA ASP A 190 3.84 -28.72 -0.97
C ASP A 190 4.59 -27.47 -1.47
N PHE A 191 3.96 -26.29 -1.42
CA PHE A 191 4.52 -25.06 -2.00
C PHE A 191 3.91 -23.79 -1.40
N GLN A 192 4.56 -22.64 -1.69
CA GLN A 192 4.03 -21.30 -1.49
C GLN A 192 4.31 -20.43 -2.72
N LEU A 193 3.29 -19.69 -3.20
CA LEU A 193 3.49 -18.59 -4.15
C LEU A 193 3.93 -17.35 -3.36
N ILE A 194 4.99 -16.68 -3.83
CA ILE A 194 5.61 -15.59 -3.08
C ILE A 194 6.39 -14.67 -4.02
N ASP A 195 6.68 -13.44 -3.59
CA ASP A 195 7.66 -12.59 -4.25
C ASP A 195 9.09 -13.06 -3.93
N ASN A 196 9.96 -13.05 -4.94
CA ASN A 196 11.32 -13.57 -4.83
C ASN A 196 12.19 -12.81 -3.80
N VAL A 197 11.96 -11.49 -3.69
CA VAL A 197 12.70 -10.67 -2.72
C VAL A 197 12.34 -11.07 -1.29
N MET A 198 11.04 -11.26 -1.01
CA MET A 198 10.59 -11.76 0.30
C MET A 198 11.15 -13.15 0.59
N LEU A 199 11.01 -14.10 -0.34
CA LEU A 199 11.51 -15.45 -0.15
C LEU A 199 13.02 -15.46 0.15
N SER A 200 13.80 -14.71 -0.63
CA SER A 200 15.25 -14.61 -0.46
C SER A 200 15.62 -14.05 0.90
N GLN A 201 14.92 -13.03 1.37
CA GLN A 201 15.13 -12.46 2.70
C GLN A 201 14.84 -13.50 3.80
N TYR A 202 13.66 -14.12 3.78
CA TYR A 202 13.26 -15.11 4.79
C TYR A 202 14.19 -16.32 4.82
N ILE A 203 14.63 -16.84 3.65
CA ILE A 203 15.64 -17.90 3.58
C ILE A 203 16.93 -17.46 4.28
N ASN A 204 17.40 -16.24 4.03
CA ASN A 204 18.65 -15.75 4.59
C ASN A 204 18.57 -15.46 6.10
N GLU A 205 17.50 -14.83 6.56
CA GLU A 205 17.33 -14.46 7.97
C GLU A 205 17.06 -15.67 8.86
N HIS A 206 16.15 -16.55 8.43
CA HIS A 206 15.68 -17.68 9.23
C HIS A 206 16.36 -19.00 8.87
N LYS A 207 17.31 -18.99 7.91
CA LYS A 207 18.06 -20.18 7.47
C LYS A 207 17.17 -21.32 6.98
N LEU A 208 16.05 -20.95 6.31
CA LEU A 208 15.10 -21.93 5.81
C LEU A 208 15.69 -22.79 4.69
N ASN A 209 15.39 -24.09 4.73
CA ASN A 209 15.85 -25.05 3.73
C ASN A 209 14.86 -25.16 2.56
N LEU A 210 14.59 -24.03 1.94
CA LEU A 210 13.71 -23.87 0.77
C LEU A 210 14.52 -23.65 -0.49
N LYS A 211 13.89 -23.85 -1.64
CA LYS A 211 14.41 -23.43 -2.95
C LYS A 211 13.34 -22.70 -3.76
N THR A 212 13.81 -21.85 -4.64
CA THR A 212 13.00 -21.04 -5.56
C THR A 212 12.80 -21.77 -6.88
N ILE A 213 11.56 -21.81 -7.38
CA ILE A 213 11.23 -22.19 -8.74
C ILE A 213 10.75 -20.92 -9.45
N GLU A 214 11.50 -20.51 -10.47
CA GLU A 214 11.15 -19.34 -11.26
C GLU A 214 9.89 -19.61 -12.10
N LEU A 215 9.04 -18.59 -12.24
CA LEU A 215 7.87 -18.63 -13.10
C LEU A 215 8.20 -18.07 -14.49
N SER A 216 7.59 -18.64 -15.52
CA SER A 216 7.53 -18.00 -16.83
C SER A 216 6.76 -16.67 -16.73
N GLN A 217 6.94 -15.77 -17.70
CA GLN A 217 6.16 -14.53 -17.76
C GLN A 217 4.65 -14.82 -17.76
N GLU A 218 4.20 -15.79 -18.56
CA GLU A 218 2.79 -16.20 -18.63
C GLU A 218 2.26 -16.68 -17.27
N ASP A 219 3.03 -17.47 -16.54
CA ASP A 219 2.62 -17.97 -15.23
C ASP A 219 2.64 -16.87 -14.16
N GLY A 220 3.57 -15.94 -14.25
CA GLY A 220 3.63 -14.75 -13.39
C GLY A 220 2.40 -13.86 -13.61
N ASP A 221 1.99 -13.66 -14.86
CA ASP A 221 0.82 -12.86 -15.21
C ASP A 221 -0.50 -13.46 -14.68
N ARG A 222 -0.56 -14.78 -14.43
CA ARG A 222 -1.70 -15.44 -13.75
C ARG A 222 -1.86 -14.98 -12.29
N ILE A 223 -0.75 -14.66 -11.62
CA ILE A 223 -0.76 -14.18 -10.22
C ILE A 223 -1.25 -12.74 -10.15
N GLY A 224 -0.91 -11.93 -11.14
CA GLY A 224 -1.33 -10.53 -11.21
C GLY A 224 -0.31 -9.65 -11.91
N SER A 225 -0.52 -8.33 -11.84
CA SER A 225 0.44 -7.36 -12.36
C SER A 225 1.83 -7.58 -11.74
N PRO A 226 2.92 -7.48 -12.54
CA PRO A 226 4.29 -7.57 -12.01
C PRO A 226 4.69 -6.36 -11.14
N PHE A 227 3.73 -5.57 -10.72
CA PHE A 227 3.97 -4.40 -9.89
C PHE A 227 3.09 -4.40 -8.65
N SER A 228 3.56 -3.74 -7.59
CA SER A 228 2.74 -3.40 -6.44
C SER A 228 2.35 -1.92 -6.42
N TYR A 229 1.26 -1.65 -5.72
CA TYR A 229 0.55 -0.39 -5.72
C TYR A 229 0.02 -0.07 -4.32
N LEU A 230 -0.27 1.19 -4.07
CA LEU A 230 -1.18 1.56 -3.00
C LEU A 230 -2.62 1.37 -3.46
N LEU A 231 -3.47 0.83 -2.59
CA LEU A 231 -4.91 0.78 -2.82
C LEU A 231 -5.55 2.05 -2.24
N ILE A 232 -6.47 2.66 -2.98
CA ILE A 232 -7.21 3.83 -2.51
C ILE A 232 -8.71 3.50 -2.49
N SER A 233 -9.35 3.77 -1.36
CA SER A 233 -10.79 3.58 -1.18
C SER A 233 -11.60 4.42 -2.18
N LYS A 234 -12.64 3.84 -2.79
CA LYS A 234 -13.57 4.53 -3.70
C LYS A 234 -14.58 5.41 -2.96
N GLY A 235 -14.12 6.19 -1.97
CA GLY A 235 -14.91 7.21 -1.30
C GLY A 235 -14.99 8.51 -2.10
N ALA A 236 -15.73 9.50 -1.59
CA ALA A 236 -15.99 10.77 -2.27
C ALA A 236 -14.70 11.54 -2.68
N SER A 237 -13.60 11.39 -1.94
CA SER A 237 -12.29 11.99 -2.24
C SER A 237 -11.31 11.03 -2.89
N GLY A 238 -11.68 9.78 -3.15
CA GLY A 238 -10.76 8.71 -3.56
C GLY A 238 -10.05 9.01 -4.88
N GLU A 239 -10.78 9.50 -5.89
CA GLU A 239 -10.21 9.83 -7.19
C GLU A 239 -9.17 10.96 -7.08
N ARG A 240 -9.52 12.04 -6.38
CA ARG A 240 -8.60 13.15 -6.13
C ARG A 240 -7.37 12.70 -5.34
N LEU A 241 -7.56 11.92 -4.28
CA LEU A 241 -6.47 11.39 -3.48
C LEU A 241 -5.54 10.52 -4.33
N THR A 242 -6.08 9.72 -5.26
CA THR A 242 -5.29 8.92 -6.21
C THR A 242 -4.43 9.82 -7.10
N GLN A 243 -5.00 10.88 -7.65
CA GLN A 243 -4.26 11.83 -8.51
C GLN A 243 -3.13 12.53 -7.72
N ASP A 244 -3.43 12.97 -6.49
CA ASP A 244 -2.43 13.62 -5.63
C ASP A 244 -1.29 12.64 -5.25
N ILE A 245 -1.64 11.41 -4.87
CA ILE A 245 -0.66 10.34 -4.59
C ILE A 245 0.23 10.09 -5.81
N ASN A 246 -0.34 9.97 -7.02
CA ASN A 246 0.42 9.75 -8.24
C ASN A 246 1.38 10.91 -8.53
N GLN A 247 0.97 12.15 -8.29
CA GLN A 247 1.88 13.30 -8.37
C GLN A 247 3.02 13.18 -7.35
N GLY A 248 2.73 12.74 -6.13
CA GLY A 248 3.73 12.47 -5.10
C GLY A 248 4.71 11.37 -5.52
N ILE A 249 4.20 10.26 -6.10
CA ILE A 249 5.03 9.17 -6.65
C ILE A 249 5.96 9.69 -7.74
N GLN A 250 5.46 10.47 -8.71
CA GLN A 250 6.30 11.05 -9.74
C GLN A 250 7.42 11.95 -9.18
N LYS A 251 7.12 12.73 -8.13
CA LYS A 251 8.15 13.55 -7.47
C LYS A 251 9.23 12.70 -6.81
N ILE A 252 8.87 11.63 -6.08
CA ILE A 252 9.87 10.77 -5.42
C ILE A 252 10.65 9.89 -6.40
N ILE A 253 10.09 9.58 -7.56
CA ILE A 253 10.84 8.97 -8.68
C ILE A 253 11.86 9.96 -9.22
N ASN A 254 11.42 11.17 -9.61
CA ASN A 254 12.25 12.18 -10.26
C ASN A 254 13.41 12.68 -9.36
N ASN A 255 13.22 12.74 -8.05
CA ASN A 255 14.26 13.16 -7.10
C ASN A 255 15.10 11.99 -6.56
N GLY A 256 14.88 10.75 -7.03
CA GLY A 256 15.63 9.56 -6.67
C GLY A 256 15.31 8.97 -5.30
N LYS A 257 14.32 9.51 -4.55
CA LYS A 257 13.95 8.97 -3.24
C LYS A 257 13.45 7.52 -3.34
N LEU A 258 12.62 7.20 -4.35
CA LEU A 258 12.08 5.85 -4.50
C LEU A 258 13.20 4.83 -4.74
N THR A 259 14.15 5.14 -5.63
CA THR A 259 15.36 4.32 -5.86
C THR A 259 16.18 4.15 -4.58
N ALA A 260 16.38 5.23 -3.81
CA ALA A 260 17.14 5.16 -2.55
C ALA A 260 16.46 4.26 -1.51
N ILE A 261 15.13 4.35 -1.37
CA ILE A 261 14.36 3.46 -0.49
C ILE A 261 14.48 2.01 -0.97
N SER A 262 14.32 1.76 -2.28
CA SER A 262 14.49 0.41 -2.85
C SER A 262 15.86 -0.19 -2.56
N GLN A 263 16.92 0.56 -2.78
CA GLN A 263 18.30 0.14 -2.49
C GLN A 263 18.53 -0.12 -0.99
N HIS A 264 17.90 0.66 -0.12
CA HIS A 264 18.01 0.47 1.32
C HIS A 264 17.44 -0.88 1.78
N TYR A 265 16.25 -1.24 1.29
CA TYR A 265 15.57 -2.48 1.71
C TYR A 265 16.05 -3.73 0.97
N PHE A 266 16.44 -3.60 -0.31
CA PHE A 266 16.66 -4.75 -1.18
C PHE A 266 18.09 -4.84 -1.75
N GLY A 267 18.93 -3.86 -1.51
CA GLY A 267 20.27 -3.79 -2.09
C GLY A 267 20.29 -3.51 -3.61
N ALA A 268 19.13 -3.34 -4.24
CA ALA A 268 18.95 -3.09 -5.67
C ALA A 268 17.75 -2.17 -5.93
N ASP A 269 17.66 -1.64 -7.17
CA ASP A 269 16.57 -0.76 -7.59
C ASP A 269 15.44 -1.58 -8.23
N TYR A 270 14.34 -1.74 -7.49
CA TYR A 270 13.08 -2.33 -7.94
C TYR A 270 12.01 -1.27 -8.25
N SER A 271 12.40 -0.01 -8.36
CA SER A 271 11.48 1.05 -8.77
C SER A 271 10.92 0.76 -10.16
N PRO A 272 9.64 1.01 -10.41
CA PRO A 272 9.06 0.98 -11.75
C PRO A 272 9.77 1.99 -12.66
N LYS A 273 10.08 1.58 -13.89
CA LYS A 273 10.70 2.42 -14.92
C LYS A 273 9.72 2.70 -16.02
#